data_89265701abaa0aea64e5c4c321f454e4
#
_entry.id   89265701abaa0aea64e5c4c321f454e4
#
_cell.length_a   1.000
_cell.length_b   1.000
_cell.length_c   1.000
_cell.angle_alpha   90.00
_cell.angle_beta   90.00
_cell.angle_gamma   90.00
#
_symmetry.space_group_name_H-M   'P 1'
#
loop_
_entity.id
_entity.type
_entity.pdbx_description
1 polymer ?
#
loop_
_entity_poly.entity_id
_entity_poly.type
_entity_poly.pdbx_seq_one_letter_code
_entity_poly.pdbx_strand_id
1 'polypeptide(L)'
;DKVAVSIIFDAKQKFKNISYTDNLNNKLEYKYVPIEAVAIYVPGSTASYPSSVLMNAVPAIVAGVKRLVMINPGQKGVQNPAVLYAAKKCKIREIYSIGGPSAIAALAYGTKKIKKVDKIVGPGNSYVAAAKKEVFGDVGIEGMIAGPSEVTIVCDKFSNPEWVASDLIGQAEHDSLAQCILISKDKKIIKRVNDEIIKQLKKLPRSKIAKNSLRNNGILIHMQSDQKIIDTVNKIAPEHLELNIKSYKKMVGKIRNSGSICLGK
;
A
#
# COMPACT_ATOMS: atom_id res chain seq x y z
N ASP A 1 2.52 10.16 16.46
CA ASP A 1 1.39 9.84 17.36
C ASP A 1 0.01 10.03 16.71
N LYS A 2 -0.23 11.09 15.91
CA LYS A 2 -1.54 11.29 15.25
C LYS A 2 -1.90 10.17 14.27
N VAL A 3 -0.94 9.68 13.49
CA VAL A 3 -1.14 8.56 12.55
C VAL A 3 -1.50 7.28 13.30
N ALA A 4 -0.79 6.97 14.38
CA ALA A 4 -1.11 5.80 15.21
C ALA A 4 -2.50 5.88 15.83
N VAL A 5 -2.93 7.06 16.26
CA VAL A 5 -4.28 7.30 16.80
C VAL A 5 -5.36 7.04 15.75
N SER A 6 -5.17 7.52 14.51
CA SER A 6 -6.10 7.29 13.41
C SER A 6 -6.23 5.79 13.10
N ILE A 7 -5.10 5.08 13.00
CA ILE A 7 -5.08 3.63 12.74
C ILE A 7 -5.79 2.86 13.87
N ILE A 8 -5.58 3.25 15.13
CA ILE A 8 -6.26 2.64 16.29
C ILE A 8 -7.76 2.85 16.20
N PHE A 9 -8.21 4.05 15.85
CA PHE A 9 -9.62 4.37 15.70
C PHE A 9 -10.27 3.49 14.64
N ASP A 10 -9.69 3.42 13.44
CA ASP A 10 -10.20 2.59 12.35
C ASP A 10 -10.23 1.10 12.69
N ALA A 11 -9.18 0.58 13.35
CA ALA A 11 -9.11 -0.82 13.74
C ALA A 11 -10.19 -1.19 14.78
N LYS A 12 -10.48 -0.33 15.73
CA LYS A 12 -11.50 -0.56 16.76
C LYS A 12 -12.93 -0.60 16.20
N GLN A 13 -13.20 0.09 15.10
CA GLN A 13 -14.53 0.15 14.50
C GLN A 13 -14.99 -1.20 13.89
N LYS A 14 -14.07 -2.11 13.57
CA LYS A 14 -14.33 -3.28 12.71
C LYS A 14 -14.63 -4.59 13.43
N PHE A 15 -14.36 -4.69 14.74
CA PHE A 15 -14.44 -5.96 15.46
C PHE A 15 -15.55 -5.94 16.52
N LYS A 16 -16.80 -6.16 16.05
CA LYS A 16 -17.95 -6.34 16.96
C LYS A 16 -18.43 -7.77 16.91
N ASN A 17 -18.48 -8.44 18.05
CA ASN A 17 -19.17 -9.73 18.14
C ASN A 17 -20.65 -9.54 17.82
N ILE A 18 -21.22 -10.51 17.14
CA ILE A 18 -22.66 -10.52 16.78
C ILE A 18 -23.29 -11.66 17.57
N SER A 19 -24.39 -11.39 18.25
CA SER A 19 -25.18 -12.39 18.95
C SER A 19 -26.66 -12.17 18.67
N TYR A 20 -27.38 -13.22 18.37
CA TYR A 20 -28.82 -13.19 18.21
C TYR A 20 -29.45 -14.50 18.67
N THR A 21 -30.72 -14.46 19.05
CA THR A 21 -31.51 -15.63 19.40
C THR A 21 -32.54 -15.88 18.29
N ASP A 22 -32.60 -17.09 17.78
CA ASP A 22 -33.58 -17.46 16.75
C ASP A 22 -34.99 -17.71 17.33
N ASN A 23 -35.93 -18.00 16.45
CA ASN A 23 -37.34 -18.25 16.84
C ASN A 23 -37.52 -19.56 17.66
N LEU A 24 -36.49 -20.39 17.72
CA LEU A 24 -36.47 -21.64 18.50
C LEU A 24 -35.72 -21.49 19.83
N ASN A 25 -35.40 -20.28 20.23
CA ASN A 25 -34.60 -19.95 21.43
C ASN A 25 -33.13 -20.43 21.36
N ASN A 26 -32.60 -20.75 20.18
CA ASN A 26 -31.18 -21.03 20.02
C ASN A 26 -30.39 -19.73 20.05
N LYS A 27 -29.36 -19.64 20.89
CA LYS A 27 -28.44 -18.51 20.93
C LYS A 27 -27.31 -18.75 19.94
N LEU A 28 -27.18 -17.86 18.95
CA LEU A 28 -26.17 -17.90 17.90
C LEU A 28 -25.20 -16.74 18.12
N GLU A 29 -23.89 -17.05 18.19
CA GLU A 29 -22.86 -16.06 18.40
C GLU A 29 -21.78 -16.16 17.32
N TYR A 30 -21.44 -15.01 16.71
CA TYR A 30 -20.24 -14.85 15.88
C TYR A 30 -19.21 -14.06 16.67
N LYS A 31 -18.10 -14.70 17.00
CA LYS A 31 -17.09 -14.17 17.92
C LYS A 31 -15.76 -13.95 17.21
N TYR A 32 -15.26 -12.72 17.25
CA TYR A 32 -13.92 -12.41 16.78
C TYR A 32 -12.90 -12.71 17.87
N VAL A 33 -11.89 -13.49 17.56
CA VAL A 33 -10.77 -13.79 18.44
C VAL A 33 -9.45 -13.42 17.76
N PRO A 34 -8.45 -12.89 18.49
CA PRO A 34 -7.14 -12.61 17.92
C PRO A 34 -6.43 -13.91 17.55
N ILE A 35 -5.69 -13.88 16.46
CA ILE A 35 -4.68 -14.89 16.15
C ILE A 35 -3.48 -14.74 17.09
N GLU A 36 -2.71 -15.82 17.32
CA GLU A 36 -1.66 -15.81 18.35
C GLU A 36 -0.41 -15.06 17.89
N ALA A 37 0.06 -15.31 16.65
CA ALA A 37 1.33 -14.81 16.16
C ALA A 37 1.20 -14.19 14.76
N VAL A 38 1.67 -12.96 14.60
CA VAL A 38 1.71 -12.26 13.31
C VAL A 38 3.13 -11.82 13.01
N ALA A 39 3.61 -12.10 11.81
CA ALA A 39 4.84 -11.53 11.29
C ALA A 39 4.55 -10.32 10.40
N ILE A 40 5.34 -9.29 10.58
CA ILE A 40 5.30 -8.06 9.80
C ILE A 40 6.53 -8.03 8.90
N TYR A 41 6.32 -8.06 7.59
CA TYR A 41 7.40 -7.84 6.63
C TYR A 41 7.55 -6.35 6.34
N VAL A 42 8.68 -5.79 6.71
CA VAL A 42 9.02 -4.38 6.50
C VAL A 42 10.14 -4.29 5.48
N PRO A 43 9.90 -3.78 4.26
CA PRO A 43 10.96 -3.61 3.27
C PRO A 43 12.10 -2.73 3.82
N GLY A 44 13.34 -3.01 3.41
CA GLY A 44 14.48 -2.26 3.93
C GLY A 44 15.69 -2.21 2.99
N SER A 45 15.64 -2.90 1.83
CA SER A 45 16.79 -2.96 0.92
C SER A 45 17.02 -1.67 0.12
N THR A 46 15.97 -0.99 -0.30
CA THR A 46 16.06 0.21 -1.17
C THR A 46 15.66 1.50 -0.47
N ALA A 47 14.74 1.43 0.48
CA ALA A 47 14.28 2.55 1.29
C ALA A 47 13.86 2.07 2.67
N SER A 48 13.70 2.99 3.62
CA SER A 48 13.30 2.69 4.99
C SER A 48 11.87 3.14 5.21
N TYR A 49 11.03 2.24 5.72
CA TYR A 49 9.60 2.47 5.89
C TYR A 49 9.15 2.30 7.36
N PRO A 50 9.45 3.27 8.24
CA PRO A 50 8.94 3.23 9.62
C PRO A 50 7.41 3.25 9.67
N SER A 51 6.74 3.87 8.68
CA SER A 51 5.29 3.85 8.52
C SER A 51 4.74 2.44 8.32
N SER A 52 5.43 1.58 7.56
CA SER A 52 5.01 0.19 7.36
C SER A 52 5.01 -0.60 8.68
N VAL A 53 5.90 -0.28 9.62
CA VAL A 53 5.85 -0.87 10.96
C VAL A 53 4.56 -0.48 11.65
N LEU A 54 4.23 0.81 11.69
CA LEU A 54 3.02 1.31 12.37
C LEU A 54 1.74 0.79 11.71
N MET A 55 1.67 0.83 10.39
CA MET A 55 0.50 0.41 9.62
C MET A 55 0.14 -1.07 9.80
N ASN A 56 1.12 -1.92 10.07
CA ASN A 56 0.90 -3.35 10.29
C ASN A 56 0.83 -3.71 11.79
N ALA A 57 1.69 -3.11 12.64
CA ALA A 57 1.76 -3.46 14.05
C ALA A 57 0.56 -2.93 14.83
N VAL A 58 0.12 -1.69 14.56
CA VAL A 58 -0.96 -1.07 15.35
C VAL A 58 -2.28 -1.83 15.21
N PRO A 59 -2.75 -2.21 13.99
CA PRO A 59 -3.93 -3.04 13.85
C PRO A 59 -3.80 -4.41 14.54
N ALA A 60 -2.64 -5.05 14.45
CA ALA A 60 -2.40 -6.33 15.13
C ALA A 60 -2.47 -6.21 16.66
N ILE A 61 -1.90 -5.13 17.23
CA ILE A 61 -1.97 -4.84 18.67
C ILE A 61 -3.42 -4.59 19.10
N VAL A 62 -4.16 -3.78 18.33
CA VAL A 62 -5.56 -3.47 18.62
C VAL A 62 -6.44 -4.71 18.52
N ALA A 63 -6.13 -5.62 17.59
CA ALA A 63 -6.78 -6.93 17.46
C ALA A 63 -6.46 -7.88 18.62
N GLY A 64 -5.46 -7.58 19.46
CA GLY A 64 -5.07 -8.39 20.60
C GLY A 64 -4.06 -9.50 20.30
N VAL A 65 -3.33 -9.40 19.18
CA VAL A 65 -2.25 -10.33 18.83
C VAL A 65 -1.16 -10.31 19.90
N LYS A 66 -0.81 -11.47 20.45
CA LYS A 66 0.14 -11.58 21.56
C LYS A 66 1.60 -11.56 21.12
N ARG A 67 1.91 -12.19 19.98
CA ARG A 67 3.27 -12.31 19.46
C ARG A 67 3.39 -11.58 18.12
N LEU A 68 4.18 -10.51 18.09
CA LEU A 68 4.53 -9.77 16.88
C LEU A 68 6.00 -10.02 16.55
N VAL A 69 6.25 -10.46 15.31
CA VAL A 69 7.58 -10.69 14.76
C VAL A 69 7.80 -9.69 13.62
N MET A 70 8.94 -9.02 13.57
CA MET A 70 9.29 -8.14 12.47
C MET A 70 10.44 -8.74 11.65
N ILE A 71 10.23 -8.79 10.35
CA ILE A 71 11.27 -9.03 9.37
C ILE A 71 11.63 -7.71 8.71
N ASN A 72 12.91 -7.35 8.75
CA ASN A 72 13.42 -6.19 8.01
C ASN A 72 14.85 -6.48 7.54
N PRO A 73 15.09 -6.62 6.22
CA PRO A 73 16.42 -6.99 5.70
C PRO A 73 17.49 -5.94 5.94
N GLY A 74 17.11 -4.70 6.26
CA GLY A 74 18.07 -3.59 6.38
C GLY A 74 18.71 -3.21 5.05
N GLN A 75 19.51 -2.14 5.07
CA GLN A 75 20.36 -1.77 3.95
C GLN A 75 21.80 -2.26 4.22
N LYS A 76 22.32 -3.13 3.37
CA LYS A 76 23.65 -3.74 3.56
C LYS A 76 23.84 -4.37 4.96
N GLY A 77 22.76 -4.95 5.50
CA GLY A 77 22.76 -5.56 6.84
C GLY A 77 22.58 -4.60 8.02
N VAL A 78 22.45 -3.30 7.75
CA VAL A 78 22.25 -2.29 8.79
C VAL A 78 20.76 -1.90 8.87
N GLN A 79 20.21 -1.98 10.06
CA GLN A 79 18.83 -1.58 10.33
C GLN A 79 18.71 -0.05 10.44
N ASN A 80 17.67 0.52 9.84
CA ASN A 80 17.44 1.96 9.97
C ASN A 80 16.92 2.31 11.38
N PRO A 81 17.54 3.30 12.06
CA PRO A 81 17.12 3.68 13.41
C PRO A 81 15.65 4.08 13.55
N ALA A 82 15.06 4.72 12.52
CA ALA A 82 13.66 5.11 12.54
C ALA A 82 12.71 3.89 12.50
N VAL A 83 13.09 2.84 11.75
CA VAL A 83 12.34 1.56 11.71
C VAL A 83 12.42 0.86 13.07
N LEU A 84 13.61 0.81 13.67
CA LEU A 84 13.79 0.23 15.00
C LEU A 84 13.05 1.03 16.08
N TYR A 85 13.06 2.35 15.97
CA TYR A 85 12.30 3.22 16.88
C TYR A 85 10.78 2.95 16.77
N ALA A 86 10.23 2.83 15.57
CA ALA A 86 8.84 2.48 15.35
C ALA A 86 8.51 1.09 15.94
N ALA A 87 9.36 0.09 15.70
CA ALA A 87 9.22 -1.24 16.29
C ALA A 87 9.22 -1.22 17.83
N LYS A 88 10.15 -0.45 18.42
CA LYS A 88 10.22 -0.25 19.88
C LYS A 88 8.94 0.40 20.43
N LYS A 89 8.39 1.41 19.75
CA LYS A 89 7.11 2.05 20.12
C LYS A 89 5.94 1.07 20.06
N CYS A 90 5.94 0.15 19.12
CA CYS A 90 4.96 -0.95 19.00
C CYS A 90 5.28 -2.14 19.92
N LYS A 91 6.31 -2.06 20.77
CA LYS A 91 6.74 -3.12 21.70
C LYS A 91 7.08 -4.44 21.02
N ILE A 92 7.51 -4.41 19.75
CA ILE A 92 7.96 -5.59 19.01
C ILE A 92 9.32 -6.01 19.59
N ARG A 93 9.41 -7.26 20.06
CA ARG A 93 10.62 -7.81 20.70
C ARG A 93 11.43 -8.74 19.79
N GLU A 94 10.76 -9.37 18.81
CA GLU A 94 11.38 -10.28 17.86
C GLU A 94 11.60 -9.57 16.53
N ILE A 95 12.87 -9.29 16.20
CA ILE A 95 13.26 -8.60 14.96
C ILE A 95 14.36 -9.40 14.30
N TYR A 96 14.16 -9.79 13.04
CA TYR A 96 15.13 -10.56 12.26
C TYR A 96 15.60 -9.78 11.04
N SER A 97 16.92 -9.65 10.89
CA SER A 97 17.58 -8.97 9.77
C SER A 97 17.72 -9.88 8.55
N ILE A 98 16.62 -10.47 8.12
CA ILE A 98 16.53 -11.32 6.93
C ILE A 98 15.48 -10.79 5.99
N GLY A 99 15.45 -11.25 4.75
CA GLY A 99 14.47 -10.83 3.75
C GLY A 99 14.29 -11.84 2.63
N GLY A 100 13.48 -11.45 1.65
CA GLY A 100 13.22 -12.28 0.48
C GLY A 100 12.40 -13.55 0.75
N PRO A 101 12.39 -14.50 -0.19
CA PRO A 101 11.62 -15.75 -0.08
C PRO A 101 11.99 -16.59 1.15
N SER A 102 13.28 -16.63 1.50
CA SER A 102 13.76 -17.39 2.67
C SER A 102 13.16 -16.91 3.99
N ALA A 103 12.91 -15.60 4.12
CA ALA A 103 12.26 -15.04 5.29
C ALA A 103 10.78 -15.47 5.37
N ILE A 104 10.07 -15.47 4.24
CA ILE A 104 8.67 -15.92 4.16
C ILE A 104 8.57 -17.39 4.53
N ALA A 105 9.43 -18.25 3.97
CA ALA A 105 9.46 -19.68 4.28
C ALA A 105 9.79 -19.92 5.77
N ALA A 106 10.76 -19.21 6.33
CA ALA A 106 11.12 -19.31 7.75
C ALA A 106 9.97 -18.93 8.69
N LEU A 107 9.14 -17.96 8.31
CA LEU A 107 7.96 -17.54 9.08
C LEU A 107 6.81 -18.55 8.94
N ALA A 108 6.60 -19.11 7.75
CA ALA A 108 5.51 -20.05 7.48
C ALA A 108 5.74 -21.41 8.14
N TYR A 109 6.95 -21.95 7.99
CA TYR A 109 7.26 -23.32 8.44
C TYR A 109 8.03 -23.38 9.76
N GLY A 110 8.66 -22.28 10.16
CA GLY A 110 9.54 -22.24 11.31
C GLY A 110 10.96 -22.74 11.00
N THR A 111 11.86 -22.44 11.90
CA THR A 111 13.25 -22.91 11.91
C THR A 111 13.68 -23.16 13.35
N LYS A 112 14.92 -23.65 13.56
CA LYS A 112 15.47 -23.76 14.94
C LYS A 112 15.50 -22.43 15.69
N LYS A 113 15.60 -21.27 14.97
CA LYS A 113 15.73 -19.93 15.58
C LYS A 113 14.46 -19.09 15.45
N ILE A 114 13.64 -19.33 14.46
CA ILE A 114 12.42 -18.54 14.19
C ILE A 114 11.21 -19.48 14.33
N LYS A 115 10.39 -19.24 15.32
CA LYS A 115 9.13 -19.97 15.47
C LYS A 115 8.15 -19.53 14.38
N LYS A 116 7.41 -20.49 13.79
CA LYS A 116 6.37 -20.21 12.82
C LYS A 116 5.33 -19.20 13.35
N VAL A 117 4.64 -18.54 12.44
CA VAL A 117 3.57 -17.59 12.74
C VAL A 117 2.27 -18.05 12.09
N ASP A 118 1.15 -17.49 12.52
CA ASP A 118 -0.18 -17.81 11.98
C ASP A 118 -0.53 -16.94 10.78
N LYS A 119 0.07 -15.74 10.69
CA LYS A 119 -0.17 -14.80 9.59
C LYS A 119 1.06 -13.96 9.28
N ILE A 120 1.29 -13.70 8.00
CA ILE A 120 2.34 -12.81 7.49
C ILE A 120 1.66 -11.62 6.80
N VAL A 121 2.00 -10.41 7.20
CA VAL A 121 1.49 -9.15 6.64
C VAL A 121 2.63 -8.20 6.25
N GLY A 122 2.31 -7.18 5.47
CA GLY A 122 3.25 -6.14 5.05
C GLY A 122 3.75 -6.30 3.62
N PRO A 123 4.10 -5.19 2.95
CA PRO A 123 4.51 -5.19 1.55
C PRO A 123 5.89 -5.82 1.34
N GLY A 124 6.15 -6.30 0.15
CA GLY A 124 7.44 -6.83 -0.28
C GLY A 124 7.64 -6.64 -1.78
N ASN A 125 8.84 -6.96 -2.28
CA ASN A 125 9.10 -6.97 -3.71
C ASN A 125 8.44 -8.19 -4.38
N SER A 126 8.56 -8.32 -5.72
CA SER A 126 7.98 -9.41 -6.51
C SER A 126 8.39 -10.81 -6.02
N TYR A 127 9.62 -10.99 -5.53
CA TYR A 127 10.08 -12.27 -4.96
C TYR A 127 9.38 -12.61 -3.65
N VAL A 128 9.16 -11.61 -2.80
CA VAL A 128 8.41 -11.77 -1.55
C VAL A 128 6.93 -12.05 -1.86
N ALA A 129 6.36 -11.35 -2.83
CA ALA A 129 4.99 -11.59 -3.28
C ALA A 129 4.80 -13.02 -3.82
N ALA A 130 5.73 -13.50 -4.66
CA ALA A 130 5.72 -14.88 -5.14
C ALA A 130 5.83 -15.88 -3.99
N ALA A 131 6.76 -15.68 -3.04
CA ALA A 131 6.90 -16.55 -1.89
C ALA A 131 5.65 -16.56 -0.99
N LYS A 132 5.00 -15.43 -0.78
CA LYS A 132 3.71 -15.36 -0.07
C LYS A 132 2.62 -16.17 -0.77
N LYS A 133 2.61 -16.14 -2.10
CA LYS A 133 1.66 -16.95 -2.89
C LYS A 133 1.90 -18.45 -2.73
N GLU A 134 3.16 -18.88 -2.69
CA GLU A 134 3.52 -20.29 -2.51
C GLU A 134 3.12 -20.84 -1.14
N VAL A 135 3.22 -20.03 -0.08
CA VAL A 135 2.85 -20.45 1.29
C VAL A 135 1.40 -20.15 1.65
N PHE A 136 0.60 -19.69 0.68
CA PHE A 136 -0.81 -19.38 0.91
C PHE A 136 -1.58 -20.70 1.20
N GLY A 137 -2.23 -20.75 2.35
CA GLY A 137 -2.90 -21.93 2.87
C GLY A 137 -2.12 -22.63 3.99
N ASP A 138 -0.79 -22.59 3.98
CA ASP A 138 0.06 -23.09 5.08
C ASP A 138 0.17 -22.06 6.22
N VAL A 139 0.13 -20.78 5.85
CA VAL A 139 0.10 -19.63 6.76
C VAL A 139 -0.89 -18.59 6.23
N GLY A 140 -1.54 -17.86 7.12
CA GLY A 140 -2.40 -16.75 6.72
C GLY A 140 -1.60 -15.65 6.01
N ILE A 141 -2.04 -15.26 4.82
CA ILE A 141 -1.49 -14.13 4.08
C ILE A 141 -2.56 -13.04 4.00
N GLU A 142 -2.16 -11.78 3.97
CA GLU A 142 -3.08 -10.69 3.64
C GLU A 142 -3.70 -10.93 2.25
N GLY A 143 -4.99 -10.58 2.09
CA GLY A 143 -5.76 -10.90 0.88
C GLY A 143 -5.27 -10.24 -0.41
N MET A 144 -4.24 -9.39 -0.35
CA MET A 144 -3.67 -8.70 -1.49
C MET A 144 -2.19 -9.04 -1.63
N ILE A 145 -1.84 -9.70 -2.73
CA ILE A 145 -0.44 -9.87 -3.14
C ILE A 145 -0.11 -8.61 -3.94
N ALA A 146 0.64 -7.69 -3.33
CA ALA A 146 0.98 -6.42 -3.95
C ALA A 146 1.81 -6.64 -5.23
N GLY A 147 1.29 -6.11 -6.34
CA GLY A 147 2.04 -5.87 -7.57
C GLY A 147 2.89 -4.60 -7.48
N PRO A 148 3.52 -4.17 -8.60
CA PRO A 148 4.09 -2.83 -8.68
C PRO A 148 3.00 -1.78 -8.41
N SER A 149 3.30 -0.79 -7.60
CA SER A 149 2.33 0.25 -7.24
C SER A 149 1.92 1.09 -8.45
N GLU A 150 0.64 1.47 -8.49
CA GLU A 150 0.03 2.18 -9.60
C GLU A 150 -0.67 3.44 -9.12
N VAL A 151 -0.56 4.51 -9.90
CA VAL A 151 -1.38 5.71 -9.75
C VAL A 151 -1.98 6.13 -11.09
N THR A 152 -3.28 6.41 -11.09
CA THR A 152 -3.95 7.06 -12.21
C THR A 152 -4.51 8.39 -11.72
N ILE A 153 -4.11 9.49 -12.34
CA ILE A 153 -4.58 10.83 -12.01
C ILE A 153 -5.46 11.35 -13.15
N VAL A 154 -6.69 11.70 -12.82
CA VAL A 154 -7.58 12.43 -13.72
C VAL A 154 -7.54 13.91 -13.33
N CYS A 155 -7.09 14.77 -14.23
CA CYS A 155 -6.97 16.21 -13.97
C CYS A 155 -7.72 17.07 -14.99
N ASP A 156 -8.00 18.32 -14.63
CA ASP A 156 -8.63 19.30 -15.51
C ASP A 156 -7.79 20.61 -15.60
N LYS A 157 -8.28 21.58 -16.38
CA LYS A 157 -7.59 22.87 -16.58
C LYS A 157 -7.40 23.70 -15.29
N PHE A 158 -8.10 23.34 -14.20
CA PHE A 158 -8.01 24.01 -12.90
C PHE A 158 -7.03 23.32 -11.95
N SER A 159 -6.52 22.15 -12.32
CA SER A 159 -5.53 21.44 -11.53
C SER A 159 -4.20 22.17 -11.51
N ASN A 160 -3.47 22.07 -10.39
CA ASN A 160 -2.11 22.59 -10.30
C ASN A 160 -1.13 21.58 -10.94
N PRO A 161 -0.45 21.91 -12.06
CA PRO A 161 0.43 20.99 -12.76
C PRO A 161 1.67 20.59 -11.93
N GLU A 162 2.14 21.45 -11.03
CA GLU A 162 3.26 21.15 -10.14
C GLU A 162 2.91 20.04 -9.15
N TRP A 163 1.71 20.08 -8.56
CA TRP A 163 1.24 19.07 -7.62
C TRP A 163 0.97 17.73 -8.33
N VAL A 164 0.24 17.76 -9.44
CA VAL A 164 -0.01 16.56 -10.24
C VAL A 164 1.29 15.89 -10.69
N ALA A 165 2.30 16.68 -11.08
CA ALA A 165 3.62 16.15 -11.41
C ALA A 165 4.31 15.53 -10.18
N SER A 166 4.18 16.14 -9.00
CA SER A 166 4.74 15.62 -7.75
C SER A 166 4.13 14.27 -7.37
N ASP A 167 2.82 14.12 -7.54
CA ASP A 167 2.11 12.88 -7.21
C ASP A 167 2.50 11.74 -8.16
N LEU A 168 2.61 12.02 -9.48
CA LEU A 168 3.12 11.06 -10.46
C LEU A 168 4.58 10.66 -10.16
N ILE A 169 5.44 11.62 -9.81
CA ILE A 169 6.85 11.35 -9.48
C ILE A 169 6.95 10.60 -8.15
N GLY A 170 6.14 10.97 -7.14
CA GLY A 170 6.08 10.29 -5.85
C GLY A 170 5.80 8.80 -6.02
N GLN A 171 4.88 8.43 -6.93
CA GLN A 171 4.64 7.03 -7.26
C GLN A 171 5.80 6.41 -8.06
N ALA A 172 6.31 7.13 -9.05
CA ALA A 172 7.37 6.62 -9.94
C ALA A 172 8.70 6.33 -9.21
N GLU A 173 9.00 7.03 -8.12
CA GLU A 173 10.24 6.81 -7.36
C GLU A 173 10.21 5.57 -6.45
N HIS A 174 9.04 4.97 -6.22
CA HIS A 174 8.92 3.75 -5.41
C HIS A 174 9.60 2.56 -6.06
N ASP A 175 9.32 2.32 -7.34
CA ASP A 175 9.87 1.18 -8.10
C ASP A 175 9.99 1.52 -9.59
N SER A 176 10.98 0.95 -10.26
CA SER A 176 11.15 1.08 -11.72
C SER A 176 10.00 0.47 -12.53
N LEU A 177 9.22 -0.42 -11.93
CA LEU A 177 8.03 -1.05 -12.50
C LEU A 177 6.74 -0.30 -12.15
N ALA A 178 6.79 0.74 -11.31
CA ALA A 178 5.60 1.52 -10.96
C ALA A 178 4.94 2.11 -12.21
N GLN A 179 3.60 2.10 -12.24
CA GLN A 179 2.82 2.64 -13.35
C GLN A 179 2.20 3.99 -12.95
N CYS A 180 2.41 5.00 -13.80
CA CYS A 180 1.93 6.36 -13.57
C CYS A 180 1.14 6.84 -14.79
N ILE A 181 -0.16 7.03 -14.63
CA ILE A 181 -1.06 7.40 -15.72
C ILE A 181 -1.69 8.77 -15.44
N LEU A 182 -1.61 9.67 -16.41
CA LEU A 182 -2.32 10.95 -16.39
C LEU A 182 -3.40 10.95 -17.46
N ILE A 183 -4.62 11.30 -17.09
CA ILE A 183 -5.76 11.42 -18.01
C ILE A 183 -6.33 12.84 -17.89
N SER A 184 -6.53 13.53 -19.02
CA SER A 184 -7.19 14.82 -19.04
C SER A 184 -7.94 15.08 -20.34
N LYS A 185 -8.95 15.94 -20.27
CA LYS A 185 -9.63 16.51 -21.45
C LYS A 185 -8.90 17.72 -22.01
N ASP A 186 -7.93 18.27 -21.30
CA ASP A 186 -7.20 19.46 -21.68
C ASP A 186 -5.75 19.10 -22.05
N LYS A 187 -5.41 19.23 -23.33
CA LYS A 187 -4.03 18.99 -23.81
C LYS A 187 -3.02 19.97 -23.21
N LYS A 188 -3.44 21.20 -22.84
CA LYS A 188 -2.54 22.19 -22.26
C LYS A 188 -2.09 21.78 -20.87
N ILE A 189 -2.99 21.25 -20.04
CA ILE A 189 -2.61 20.78 -18.70
C ILE A 189 -1.70 19.56 -18.79
N ILE A 190 -1.96 18.63 -19.71
CA ILE A 190 -1.08 17.46 -19.93
C ILE A 190 0.35 17.92 -20.25
N LYS A 191 0.49 18.89 -21.18
CA LYS A 191 1.80 19.46 -21.53
C LYS A 191 2.48 20.11 -20.31
N ARG A 192 1.76 20.95 -19.56
CA ARG A 192 2.29 21.62 -18.37
C ARG A 192 2.74 20.64 -17.29
N VAL A 193 1.96 19.58 -17.05
CA VAL A 193 2.34 18.50 -16.11
C VAL A 193 3.61 17.80 -16.59
N ASN A 194 3.70 17.46 -17.88
CA ASN A 194 4.91 16.85 -18.43
C ASN A 194 6.15 17.75 -18.29
N ASP A 195 6.01 19.06 -18.53
CA ASP A 195 7.10 20.03 -18.37
C ASP A 195 7.54 20.11 -16.89
N GLU A 196 6.60 20.09 -15.95
CA GLU A 196 6.89 20.06 -14.50
C GLU A 196 7.54 18.73 -14.07
N ILE A 197 7.13 17.58 -14.62
CA ILE A 197 7.80 16.30 -14.37
C ILE A 197 9.28 16.39 -14.74
N ILE A 198 9.59 16.90 -15.94
CA ILE A 198 10.98 17.07 -16.42
C ILE A 198 11.78 17.97 -15.48
N LYS A 199 11.19 19.06 -15.01
CA LYS A 199 11.82 20.04 -14.11
C LYS A 199 12.07 19.43 -12.71
N GLN A 200 11.08 18.75 -12.12
CA GLN A 200 11.18 18.16 -10.78
C GLN A 200 12.15 16.98 -10.73
N LEU A 201 12.16 16.13 -11.77
CA LEU A 201 13.11 15.00 -11.87
C LEU A 201 14.58 15.42 -11.80
N LYS A 202 14.93 16.67 -12.17
CA LYS A 202 16.32 17.19 -12.06
C LYS A 202 16.76 17.36 -10.61
N LYS A 203 15.81 17.57 -9.68
CA LYS A 203 16.07 17.85 -8.26
C LYS A 203 15.85 16.60 -7.37
N LEU A 204 15.32 15.53 -7.92
CA LEU A 204 14.95 14.34 -7.16
C LEU A 204 16.17 13.47 -6.85
N PRO A 205 16.46 13.11 -5.57
CA PRO A 205 17.56 12.21 -5.23
C PRO A 205 17.48 10.84 -5.92
N ARG A 206 16.26 10.27 -6.04
CA ARG A 206 15.98 8.99 -6.70
C ARG A 206 15.58 9.12 -8.18
N SER A 207 16.04 10.17 -8.85
CA SER A 207 15.66 10.51 -10.23
C SER A 207 15.85 9.37 -11.24
N LYS A 208 16.85 8.50 -11.06
CA LYS A 208 17.11 7.37 -11.96
C LYS A 208 15.97 6.35 -11.94
N ILE A 209 15.42 6.03 -10.76
CA ILE A 209 14.31 5.07 -10.60
C ILE A 209 13.05 5.69 -11.20
N ALA A 210 12.69 6.91 -10.80
CA ALA A 210 11.51 7.61 -11.31
C ALA A 210 11.54 7.80 -12.83
N LYS A 211 12.72 8.15 -13.41
CA LYS A 211 12.88 8.26 -14.87
C LYS A 211 12.63 6.93 -15.58
N ASN A 212 13.14 5.83 -15.04
CA ASN A 212 12.93 4.51 -15.64
C ASN A 212 11.45 4.11 -15.58
N SER A 213 10.78 4.30 -14.44
CA SER A 213 9.35 4.06 -14.28
C SER A 213 8.53 4.89 -15.27
N LEU A 214 8.71 6.21 -15.29
CA LEU A 214 7.95 7.11 -16.17
C LEU A 214 8.23 6.86 -17.67
N ARG A 215 9.46 6.48 -18.03
CA ARG A 215 9.80 6.17 -19.42
C ARG A 215 9.17 4.88 -19.92
N ASN A 216 9.14 3.84 -19.08
CA ASN A 216 8.71 2.51 -19.48
C ASN A 216 7.21 2.28 -19.23
N ASN A 217 6.65 2.87 -18.17
CA ASN A 217 5.30 2.62 -17.69
C ASN A 217 4.48 3.91 -17.48
N GLY A 218 5.03 5.08 -17.78
CA GLY A 218 4.30 6.35 -17.72
C GLY A 218 3.44 6.57 -18.94
N ILE A 219 2.19 6.98 -18.77
CA ILE A 219 1.24 7.22 -19.87
C ILE A 219 0.52 8.55 -19.67
N LEU A 220 0.53 9.38 -20.70
CA LEU A 220 -0.23 10.62 -20.76
C LEU A 220 -1.38 10.49 -21.76
N ILE A 221 -2.63 10.57 -21.31
CA ILE A 221 -3.81 10.29 -22.12
C ILE A 221 -4.67 11.54 -22.27
N HIS A 222 -4.93 11.94 -23.52
CA HIS A 222 -5.93 12.94 -23.82
C HIS A 222 -7.25 12.26 -24.22
N MET A 223 -8.35 12.63 -23.54
CA MET A 223 -9.69 12.14 -23.82
C MET A 223 -10.69 13.28 -23.98
N GLN A 224 -11.72 13.09 -24.81
CA GLN A 224 -12.66 14.16 -25.11
C GLN A 224 -13.92 14.16 -24.22
N SER A 225 -14.24 13.05 -23.57
CA SER A 225 -15.47 12.93 -22.78
C SER A 225 -15.27 12.30 -21.42
N ASP A 226 -16.09 12.72 -20.45
CA ASP A 226 -16.08 12.18 -19.09
C ASP A 226 -16.43 10.69 -19.10
N GLN A 227 -17.36 10.25 -19.98
CA GLN A 227 -17.73 8.84 -20.05
C GLN A 227 -16.54 7.98 -20.48
N LYS A 228 -15.79 8.39 -21.51
CA LYS A 228 -14.56 7.67 -21.93
C LYS A 228 -13.52 7.63 -20.83
N ILE A 229 -13.38 8.70 -20.05
CA ILE A 229 -12.46 8.71 -18.89
C ILE A 229 -12.92 7.67 -17.86
N ILE A 230 -14.19 7.65 -17.49
CA ILE A 230 -14.76 6.69 -16.53
C ILE A 230 -14.55 5.25 -17.01
N ASP A 231 -14.88 4.97 -18.27
CA ASP A 231 -14.73 3.63 -18.86
C ASP A 231 -13.26 3.19 -18.86
N THR A 232 -12.35 4.12 -19.18
CA THR A 232 -10.90 3.84 -19.16
C THR A 232 -10.38 3.61 -17.77
N VAL A 233 -10.75 4.43 -16.79
CA VAL A 233 -10.37 4.25 -15.39
C VAL A 233 -10.88 2.90 -14.86
N ASN A 234 -12.15 2.56 -15.13
CA ASN A 234 -12.72 1.28 -14.74
C ASN A 234 -12.03 0.08 -15.43
N LYS A 235 -11.52 0.27 -16.67
CA LYS A 235 -10.75 -0.77 -17.39
C LYS A 235 -9.33 -0.90 -16.87
N ILE A 236 -8.68 0.20 -16.52
CA ILE A 236 -7.35 0.21 -15.88
C ILE A 236 -7.44 -0.45 -14.50
N ALA A 237 -8.51 -0.18 -13.75
CA ALA A 237 -8.72 -0.66 -12.37
C ALA A 237 -7.55 -0.32 -11.44
N PRO A 238 -7.14 0.97 -11.33
CA PRO A 238 -5.90 1.35 -10.67
C PRO A 238 -5.93 1.09 -9.17
N GLU A 239 -4.78 0.78 -8.59
CA GLU A 239 -4.59 0.71 -7.14
C GLU A 239 -4.94 2.05 -6.48
N HIS A 240 -4.38 3.14 -7.01
CA HIS A 240 -4.67 4.50 -6.56
C HIS A 240 -5.25 5.33 -7.70
N LEU A 241 -6.43 5.89 -7.48
CA LEU A 241 -7.05 6.86 -8.37
C LEU A 241 -7.11 8.22 -7.70
N GLU A 242 -6.63 9.24 -8.39
CA GLU A 242 -6.80 10.62 -7.97
C GLU A 242 -7.74 11.35 -8.95
N LEU A 243 -8.85 11.88 -8.42
CA LEU A 243 -9.78 12.73 -9.16
C LEU A 243 -9.50 14.21 -8.84
N ASN A 244 -8.43 14.75 -9.43
CA ASN A 244 -8.02 16.15 -9.30
C ASN A 244 -8.76 17.02 -10.31
N ILE A 245 -10.09 17.01 -10.25
CA ILE A 245 -10.99 17.73 -11.14
C ILE A 245 -12.07 18.46 -10.36
N LYS A 246 -12.55 19.59 -10.88
CA LYS A 246 -13.61 20.38 -10.23
C LYS A 246 -14.93 19.59 -10.09
N SER A 247 -15.24 18.73 -11.06
CA SER A 247 -16.51 17.99 -11.13
C SER A 247 -16.42 16.55 -10.59
N TYR A 248 -15.48 16.22 -9.71
CA TYR A 248 -15.26 14.85 -9.21
C TYR A 248 -16.53 14.16 -8.69
N LYS A 249 -17.45 14.90 -8.04
CA LYS A 249 -18.71 14.35 -7.51
C LYS A 249 -19.57 13.68 -8.58
N LYS A 250 -19.52 14.17 -9.84
CA LYS A 250 -20.28 13.59 -10.97
C LYS A 250 -19.63 12.31 -11.50
N MET A 251 -18.36 12.10 -11.22
CA MET A 251 -17.56 11.00 -11.76
C MET A 251 -17.37 9.86 -10.75
N VAL A 252 -17.14 10.20 -9.47
CA VAL A 252 -16.79 9.23 -8.44
C VAL A 252 -17.82 8.11 -8.30
N GLY A 253 -19.13 8.41 -8.34
CA GLY A 253 -20.19 7.41 -8.23
C GLY A 253 -20.27 6.41 -9.40
N LYS A 254 -19.53 6.66 -10.49
CA LYS A 254 -19.47 5.79 -11.67
C LYS A 254 -18.17 4.99 -11.75
N ILE A 255 -17.19 5.29 -10.89
CA ILE A 255 -15.96 4.51 -10.73
C ILE A 255 -16.27 3.30 -9.86
N ARG A 256 -15.96 2.11 -10.35
CA ARG A 256 -16.24 0.83 -9.69
C ARG A 256 -14.98 0.04 -9.38
N ASN A 257 -13.97 0.18 -10.22
CA ASN A 257 -12.77 -0.64 -10.19
C ASN A 257 -11.56 0.23 -9.81
N SER A 258 -11.43 0.58 -8.53
CA SER A 258 -10.25 1.27 -8.00
C SER A 258 -10.01 0.81 -6.56
N GLY A 259 -8.77 0.64 -6.17
CA GLY A 259 -8.40 0.24 -4.81
C GLY A 259 -8.65 1.35 -3.81
N SER A 260 -8.17 2.56 -4.11
CA SER A 260 -8.47 3.77 -3.34
C SER A 260 -8.77 4.95 -4.26
N ILE A 261 -9.60 5.89 -3.80
CA ILE A 261 -9.96 7.09 -4.56
C ILE A 261 -9.68 8.33 -3.71
N CYS A 262 -8.72 9.14 -4.14
CA CYS A 262 -8.45 10.45 -3.57
C CYS A 262 -9.26 11.51 -4.32
N LEU A 263 -9.98 12.35 -3.58
CA LEU A 263 -10.89 13.34 -4.13
C LEU A 263 -10.42 14.75 -3.78
N GLY A 264 -10.46 15.63 -4.76
CA GLY A 264 -10.19 17.05 -4.55
C GLY A 264 -8.97 17.55 -5.31
N LYS A 265 -8.56 18.75 -4.93
CA LYS A 265 -7.43 19.46 -5.52
C LYS A 265 -6.30 19.53 -4.52
#